data_30f7329a09941bdf8c8564ac3baa65c8
#
_entry.id   30f7329a09941bdf8c8564ac3baa65c8
#
_cell.length_a   1.000
_cell.length_b   1.000
_cell.length_c   1.000
_cell.angle_alpha   90.00
_cell.angle_beta   90.00
_cell.angle_gamma   90.00
#
_symmetry.space_group_name_H-M   'P 1'
#
loop_
_entity.id
_entity.type
_entity.pdbx_description
1 polymer ?
#
loop_
_entity_poly.entity_id
_entity_poly.type
_entity_poly.pdbx_seq_one_letter_code
_entity_poly.pdbx_strand_id
1 'polypeptide(L)'
;MTFVARSVRYVLRKRVRTIVLLIVLTIITASMLSTIAVSRAAQQAAGRIEKEAVGGFVLASNLQGSMLTPRGGGMVRPADVRRIAQLPGVDSYMVRQNATADLVGANVAKVPGGDDYDATKEQQFGNAANVIGTNDSSKLNVFTSRTLGMAEGRHLKASDKYTSMIHEDLAKANGLKVGDTLTLKANAYDADNESHSTATVKTTIVGIFKGDSARKVSSRAELTAKSTDLDTTRDLYQYKDGKEIYQDATFVLSKGVDVEKTMDAAKKLPVDWNNYQITRNDQYSSSMLHAARGVRSMMRGALIGVTVSAVLVLSLMLLLWMNDRRQEMGILVSLGVGKPSLVAQYLTEMVLIGLPSLALGWLCAQGMAQWLGTTALHSVNASAAKELSSMGQVGGDLESSMSVRTLDSLTVSVDGTAMLYVALGLLAVMLVCVAVACIPMLRKSPRDLSEIR
;
A
#
# COMPACT_ATOMS: atom_id res chain seq x y z
N MET A 1 -17.28 -20.27 -52.66
CA MET A 1 -16.28 -19.57 -51.85
C MET A 1 -16.58 -19.82 -50.38
N THR A 2 -15.60 -20.24 -49.61
CA THR A 2 -15.75 -20.44 -48.17
C THR A 2 -15.98 -19.09 -47.47
N PHE A 3 -16.70 -19.07 -46.36
CA PHE A 3 -16.96 -17.84 -45.58
C PHE A 3 -15.66 -17.16 -45.12
N VAL A 4 -14.60 -17.94 -44.85
CA VAL A 4 -13.28 -17.44 -44.46
C VAL A 4 -12.64 -16.60 -45.57
N ALA A 5 -12.66 -17.07 -46.83
CA ALA A 5 -12.10 -16.33 -47.95
C ALA A 5 -12.83 -15.00 -48.21
N ARG A 6 -14.15 -14.96 -47.94
CA ARG A 6 -14.96 -13.73 -48.04
C ARG A 6 -14.56 -12.75 -46.92
N SER A 7 -14.40 -13.22 -45.71
CA SER A 7 -13.98 -12.40 -44.55
C SER A 7 -12.61 -11.76 -44.78
N VAL A 8 -11.60 -12.51 -45.22
CA VAL A 8 -10.25 -11.98 -45.49
C VAL A 8 -10.29 -10.87 -46.57
N ARG A 9 -10.99 -11.14 -47.70
CA ARG A 9 -11.11 -10.12 -48.77
C ARG A 9 -11.84 -8.88 -48.32
N TYR A 10 -12.82 -9.00 -47.45
CA TYR A 10 -13.55 -7.85 -46.89
C TYR A 10 -12.67 -7.00 -46.01
N VAL A 11 -11.94 -7.60 -45.06
CA VAL A 11 -11.02 -6.94 -44.17
C VAL A 11 -9.96 -6.13 -44.95
N LEU A 12 -9.41 -6.74 -46.03
CA LEU A 12 -8.39 -6.06 -46.82
C LEU A 12 -8.97 -4.94 -47.73
N ARG A 13 -10.21 -5.04 -48.17
CA ARG A 13 -10.84 -4.08 -49.08
C ARG A 13 -11.38 -2.84 -48.33
N LYS A 14 -11.94 -3.01 -47.14
CA LYS A 14 -12.54 -1.94 -46.32
C LYS A 14 -11.58 -1.42 -45.25
N ARG A 15 -10.40 -0.91 -45.69
CA ARG A 15 -9.26 -0.54 -44.79
C ARG A 15 -9.65 0.39 -43.67
N VAL A 16 -10.43 1.46 -43.93
CA VAL A 16 -10.81 2.43 -42.87
C VAL A 16 -11.60 1.76 -41.76
N ARG A 17 -12.58 0.94 -42.06
CA ARG A 17 -13.39 0.22 -41.06
C ARG A 17 -12.54 -0.76 -40.25
N THR A 18 -11.66 -1.49 -40.94
CA THR A 18 -10.71 -2.42 -40.30
C THR A 18 -9.78 -1.72 -39.35
N ILE A 19 -9.22 -0.55 -39.74
CA ILE A 19 -8.33 0.24 -38.87
C ILE A 19 -9.07 0.78 -37.66
N VAL A 20 -10.27 1.33 -37.82
CA VAL A 20 -11.08 1.83 -36.69
C VAL A 20 -11.41 0.70 -35.73
N LEU A 21 -11.83 -0.47 -36.20
CA LEU A 21 -12.08 -1.61 -35.34
C LEU A 21 -10.82 -2.12 -34.65
N LEU A 22 -9.69 -2.17 -35.38
CA LEU A 22 -8.40 -2.54 -34.81
C LEU A 22 -8.01 -1.62 -33.65
N ILE A 23 -8.14 -0.29 -33.84
CA ILE A 23 -7.83 0.70 -32.79
C ILE A 23 -8.73 0.49 -31.57
N VAL A 24 -10.06 0.38 -31.78
CA VAL A 24 -11.01 0.17 -30.68
C VAL A 24 -10.71 -1.12 -29.92
N LEU A 25 -10.50 -2.23 -30.63
CA LEU A 25 -10.15 -3.50 -30.00
C LEU A 25 -8.80 -3.45 -29.29
N THR A 26 -7.82 -2.72 -29.83
CA THR A 26 -6.52 -2.52 -29.18
C THR A 26 -6.67 -1.76 -27.87
N ILE A 27 -7.46 -0.68 -27.84
CA ILE A 27 -7.73 0.10 -26.61
C ILE A 27 -8.44 -0.77 -25.58
N ILE A 28 -9.47 -1.52 -25.97
CA ILE A 28 -10.20 -2.43 -25.09
C ILE A 28 -9.25 -3.49 -24.51
N THR A 29 -8.47 -4.12 -25.39
CA THR A 29 -7.51 -5.16 -24.99
C THR A 29 -6.45 -4.62 -24.04
N ALA A 30 -5.86 -3.47 -24.35
CA ALA A 30 -4.86 -2.81 -23.49
C ALA A 30 -5.45 -2.45 -22.12
N SER A 31 -6.68 -1.92 -22.08
CA SER A 31 -7.37 -1.58 -20.82
C SER A 31 -7.68 -2.82 -20.00
N MET A 32 -8.16 -3.89 -20.60
CA MET A 32 -8.44 -5.16 -19.89
C MET A 32 -7.16 -5.78 -19.35
N LEU A 33 -6.09 -5.87 -20.17
CA LEU A 33 -4.80 -6.42 -19.77
C LEU A 33 -4.20 -5.63 -18.61
N SER A 34 -4.18 -4.30 -18.71
CA SER A 34 -3.65 -3.42 -17.68
C SER A 34 -4.41 -3.56 -16.35
N THR A 35 -5.74 -3.61 -16.42
CA THR A 35 -6.59 -3.76 -15.23
C THR A 35 -6.36 -5.11 -14.53
N ILE A 36 -6.26 -6.21 -15.31
CA ILE A 36 -5.98 -7.55 -14.77
C ILE A 36 -4.56 -7.61 -14.20
N ALA A 37 -3.56 -7.03 -14.88
CA ALA A 37 -2.17 -7.02 -14.42
C ALA A 37 -2.02 -6.29 -13.09
N VAL A 38 -2.64 -5.10 -12.92
CA VAL A 38 -2.65 -4.35 -11.66
C VAL A 38 -3.37 -5.12 -10.56
N SER A 39 -4.53 -5.73 -10.86
CA SER A 39 -5.26 -6.55 -9.89
C SER A 39 -4.43 -7.73 -9.38
N ARG A 40 -3.67 -8.40 -10.25
CA ARG A 40 -2.77 -9.50 -9.89
C ARG A 40 -1.56 -9.02 -9.10
N ALA A 41 -0.95 -7.91 -9.49
CA ALA A 41 0.15 -7.31 -8.75
C ALA A 41 -0.27 -6.97 -7.31
N ALA A 42 -1.46 -6.39 -7.12
CA ALA A 42 -2.02 -6.12 -5.80
C ALA A 42 -2.28 -7.41 -5.00
N GLN A 43 -2.76 -8.47 -5.65
CA GLN A 43 -2.97 -9.76 -4.98
C GLN A 43 -1.65 -10.43 -4.58
N GLN A 44 -0.63 -10.36 -5.43
CA GLN A 44 0.70 -10.90 -5.12
C GLN A 44 1.36 -10.11 -3.99
N ALA A 45 1.21 -8.77 -3.98
CA ALA A 45 1.68 -7.93 -2.89
C ALA A 45 1.00 -8.32 -1.57
N ALA A 46 -0.32 -8.48 -1.55
CA ALA A 46 -1.06 -8.96 -0.37
C ALA A 46 -0.57 -10.33 0.11
N GLY A 47 -0.39 -11.29 -0.80
CA GLY A 47 0.09 -12.63 -0.45
C GLY A 47 1.55 -12.65 0.05
N ARG A 48 2.40 -11.72 -0.38
CA ARG A 48 3.75 -11.56 0.19
C ARG A 48 3.67 -11.00 1.60
N ILE A 49 2.86 -9.96 1.81
CA ILE A 49 2.64 -9.36 3.13
C ILE A 49 2.14 -10.40 4.13
N GLU A 50 1.16 -11.22 3.75
CA GLU A 50 0.64 -12.31 4.60
C GLU A 50 1.69 -13.39 4.93
N LYS A 51 2.57 -13.71 3.99
CA LYS A 51 3.64 -14.72 4.19
C LYS A 51 4.83 -14.19 4.99
N GLU A 52 5.14 -12.92 4.85
CA GLU A 52 6.23 -12.24 5.54
C GLU A 52 5.81 -11.69 6.91
N ALA A 53 4.50 -11.54 7.15
CA ALA A 53 3.98 -11.14 8.45
C ALA A 53 4.33 -12.20 9.49
N VAL A 54 5.34 -11.90 10.30
CA VAL A 54 5.65 -12.69 11.48
C VAL A 54 4.53 -12.45 12.49
N GLY A 55 3.84 -13.50 12.88
CA GLY A 55 2.77 -13.43 13.87
C GLY A 55 3.30 -12.80 15.17
N GLY A 56 2.50 -11.94 15.78
CA GLY A 56 2.88 -11.28 17.02
C GLY A 56 1.72 -10.49 17.63
N PHE A 57 1.98 -9.89 18.77
CA PHE A 57 1.04 -9.04 19.46
C PHE A 57 1.77 -7.91 20.20
N VAL A 58 1.04 -6.86 20.52
CA VAL A 58 1.54 -5.69 21.24
C VAL A 58 0.84 -5.59 22.57
N LEU A 59 1.62 -5.39 23.63
CA LEU A 59 1.18 -4.95 24.92
C LEU A 59 1.33 -3.44 25.01
N ALA A 60 0.25 -2.72 25.23
CA ALA A 60 0.26 -1.26 25.34
C ALA A 60 -0.62 -0.82 26.50
N SER A 61 -0.51 0.46 26.87
CA SER A 61 -1.39 1.04 27.88
C SER A 61 -2.85 1.05 27.42
N ASN A 62 -3.76 0.76 28.33
CA ASN A 62 -5.20 0.87 28.10
C ASN A 62 -5.63 2.33 28.30
N LEU A 63 -5.80 3.05 27.21
CA LEU A 63 -6.19 4.47 27.23
C LEU A 63 -7.56 4.70 27.88
N GLN A 64 -8.46 3.72 27.88
CA GLN A 64 -9.78 3.85 28.51
C GLN A 64 -9.71 3.74 30.04
N GLY A 65 -8.72 2.97 30.57
CA GLY A 65 -8.49 2.86 32.02
C GLY A 65 -7.53 3.91 32.59
N SER A 66 -6.82 4.64 31.74
CA SER A 66 -5.64 5.42 32.08
C SER A 66 -5.75 6.89 31.62
N MET A 67 -6.93 7.50 31.74
CA MET A 67 -7.15 8.91 31.32
C MET A 67 -6.27 9.96 32.04
N LEU A 68 -5.53 9.57 33.05
CA LEU A 68 -4.69 10.45 33.88
C LEU A 68 -3.19 10.21 33.72
N THR A 69 -2.78 9.35 32.78
CA THR A 69 -1.34 9.12 32.59
C THR A 69 -0.69 10.21 31.75
N PRO A 70 0.59 10.49 32.02
CA PRO A 70 1.37 11.38 31.19
C PRO A 70 1.28 10.99 29.71
N ARG A 71 1.25 11.98 28.89
CA ARG A 71 0.99 11.85 27.46
C ARG A 71 2.21 11.25 26.76
N GLY A 72 2.08 10.01 26.29
CA GLY A 72 3.08 9.35 25.46
C GLY A 72 4.00 8.36 26.17
N GLY A 73 4.18 8.45 27.51
CA GLY A 73 5.11 7.60 28.26
C GLY A 73 4.70 6.15 28.42
N GLY A 74 3.41 5.88 28.29
CA GLY A 74 2.89 4.53 28.53
C GLY A 74 3.08 4.07 29.97
N MET A 75 2.53 2.91 30.33
CA MET A 75 2.61 2.33 31.68
C MET A 75 3.17 0.91 31.68
N VAL A 76 3.66 0.42 30.58
CA VAL A 76 4.14 -0.95 30.48
C VAL A 76 5.42 -1.12 31.28
N ARG A 77 5.42 -2.06 32.23
CA ARG A 77 6.54 -2.28 33.13
C ARG A 77 7.47 -3.38 32.63
N PRO A 78 8.80 -3.25 32.82
CA PRO A 78 9.78 -4.26 32.40
C PRO A 78 9.51 -5.65 32.97
N ALA A 79 9.00 -5.74 34.21
CA ALA A 79 8.69 -7.02 34.84
C ALA A 79 7.58 -7.78 34.10
N ASP A 80 6.54 -7.06 33.65
CA ASP A 80 5.41 -7.67 32.94
C ASP A 80 5.79 -8.07 31.52
N VAL A 81 6.62 -7.26 30.85
CA VAL A 81 7.20 -7.62 29.55
C VAL A 81 8.00 -8.93 29.66
N ARG A 82 8.86 -9.04 30.67
CA ARG A 82 9.67 -10.26 30.88
C ARG A 82 8.79 -11.49 31.17
N ARG A 83 7.70 -11.35 31.93
CA ARG A 83 6.75 -12.46 32.18
C ARG A 83 6.10 -12.95 30.89
N ILE A 84 5.66 -12.04 30.06
CA ILE A 84 5.03 -12.39 28.78
C ILE A 84 6.07 -12.97 27.79
N ALA A 85 7.30 -12.45 27.79
CA ALA A 85 8.37 -12.93 26.93
C ALA A 85 8.79 -14.39 27.27
N GLN A 86 8.48 -14.90 28.46
CA GLN A 86 8.76 -16.28 28.87
C GLN A 86 7.69 -17.29 28.38
N LEU A 87 6.61 -16.83 27.77
CA LEU A 87 5.57 -17.72 27.25
C LEU A 87 6.12 -18.61 26.12
N PRO A 88 5.72 -19.88 26.08
CA PRO A 88 6.06 -20.78 24.99
C PRO A 88 5.58 -20.21 23.64
N GLY A 89 6.48 -20.19 22.65
CA GLY A 89 6.17 -19.68 21.33
C GLY A 89 6.52 -18.22 21.11
N VAL A 90 6.88 -17.46 22.15
CA VAL A 90 7.49 -16.12 22.01
C VAL A 90 8.96 -16.29 21.65
N ASP A 91 9.36 -15.80 20.49
CA ASP A 91 10.73 -15.86 19.99
C ASP A 91 11.56 -14.69 20.50
N SER A 92 11.01 -13.51 20.42
CA SER A 92 11.71 -12.28 20.82
C SER A 92 10.69 -11.18 21.12
N TYR A 93 11.16 -10.11 21.75
CA TYR A 93 10.37 -8.93 21.99
C TYR A 93 11.15 -7.65 21.70
N MET A 94 10.44 -6.60 21.38
CA MET A 94 10.93 -5.23 21.23
C MET A 94 10.10 -4.32 22.14
N VAL A 95 10.76 -3.39 22.82
CA VAL A 95 10.12 -2.38 23.65
C VAL A 95 10.43 -0.99 23.12
N ARG A 96 9.52 -0.05 23.36
CA ARG A 96 9.71 1.36 23.07
C ARG A 96 9.58 2.17 24.35
N GLN A 97 10.52 3.10 24.53
CA GLN A 97 10.47 4.12 25.56
C GLN A 97 10.63 5.48 24.90
N ASN A 98 9.57 6.27 24.91
CA ASN A 98 9.63 7.62 24.38
C ASN A 98 10.24 8.57 25.39
N ALA A 99 11.07 9.48 24.90
CA ALA A 99 11.64 10.57 25.68
C ALA A 99 11.77 11.80 24.77
N THR A 100 11.70 12.98 25.37
CA THR A 100 12.02 14.24 24.71
C THR A 100 13.37 14.75 25.27
N ALA A 101 14.30 15.02 24.38
CA ALA A 101 15.61 15.52 24.78
C ALA A 101 16.06 16.69 23.88
N ASP A 102 16.63 17.71 24.56
CA ASP A 102 17.25 18.80 23.86
C ASP A 102 18.63 18.39 23.32
N LEU A 103 18.95 18.87 22.12
CA LEU A 103 20.24 18.65 21.47
C LEU A 103 21.27 19.63 22.09
N VAL A 104 22.36 19.10 22.59
CA VAL A 104 23.47 19.92 23.08
C VAL A 104 24.59 19.92 22.04
N GLY A 105 24.94 21.13 21.56
CA GLY A 105 25.95 21.28 20.52
C GLY A 105 25.50 20.90 19.11
N ALA A 106 24.20 20.64 18.94
CA ALA A 106 23.56 20.39 17.65
C ALA A 106 22.18 21.05 17.63
N ASN A 107 21.66 21.31 16.43
CA ASN A 107 20.36 21.96 16.24
C ASN A 107 19.38 20.99 15.57
N VAL A 108 18.11 21.09 15.97
CA VAL A 108 17.02 20.36 15.28
C VAL A 108 16.92 20.81 13.84
N ALA A 109 16.60 19.89 12.93
CA ALA A 109 16.33 20.23 11.54
C ALA A 109 15.01 21.01 11.45
N LYS A 110 15.06 22.22 10.87
CA LYS A 110 13.87 23.08 10.66
C LYS A 110 13.20 22.70 9.35
N VAL A 111 11.88 22.57 9.40
CA VAL A 111 11.05 22.31 8.21
C VAL A 111 10.57 23.65 7.65
N PRO A 112 10.81 23.96 6.38
CA PRO A 112 10.23 25.13 5.75
C PRO A 112 8.68 25.05 5.76
N GLY A 113 8.01 26.01 6.40
CA GLY A 113 6.54 26.02 6.54
C GLY A 113 5.99 25.03 7.56
N GLY A 114 6.85 24.51 8.47
CA GLY A 114 6.42 23.71 9.63
C GLY A 114 5.84 24.56 10.75
N ASP A 115 5.48 23.88 11.85
CA ASP A 115 4.86 24.49 13.03
C ASP A 115 5.62 25.71 13.52
N ASP A 116 4.96 26.87 13.49
CA ASP A 116 5.42 28.05 14.21
C ASP A 116 5.10 27.84 15.69
N TYR A 117 6.15 27.65 16.47
CA TYR A 117 6.01 27.64 17.91
C TYR A 117 5.81 29.08 18.40
N ASP A 118 4.86 29.27 19.31
CA ASP A 118 4.81 30.49 20.07
C ASP A 118 6.10 30.66 20.91
N ALA A 119 6.35 31.87 21.45
CA ALA A 119 7.59 32.16 22.21
C ALA A 119 7.79 31.21 23.40
N THR A 120 6.71 30.79 24.06
CA THR A 120 6.77 29.89 25.23
C THR A 120 7.16 28.48 24.80
N LYS A 121 6.52 27.96 23.74
CA LYS A 121 6.81 26.64 23.23
C LYS A 121 8.20 26.56 22.58
N GLU A 122 8.63 27.64 21.92
CA GLU A 122 9.99 27.73 21.38
C GLU A 122 11.05 27.72 22.50
N GLN A 123 10.80 28.38 23.63
CA GLN A 123 11.69 28.35 24.78
C GLN A 123 11.74 26.95 25.41
N GLN A 124 10.63 26.25 25.49
CA GLN A 124 10.54 24.95 26.15
C GLN A 124 11.01 23.79 25.24
N PHE A 125 10.72 23.85 23.95
CA PHE A 125 10.92 22.74 23.03
C PHE A 125 11.64 23.12 21.71
N GLY A 126 12.16 24.34 21.60
CA GLY A 126 12.73 24.86 20.33
C GLY A 126 13.92 24.04 19.79
N ASN A 127 14.67 23.39 20.66
CA ASN A 127 15.76 22.48 20.29
C ASN A 127 15.53 21.04 20.78
N ALA A 128 14.29 20.71 21.13
CA ALA A 128 13.93 19.38 21.58
C ALA A 128 13.70 18.44 20.41
N ALA A 129 14.13 17.22 20.57
CA ALA A 129 13.93 16.12 19.64
C ALA A 129 13.22 14.96 20.32
N ASN A 130 12.39 14.26 19.58
CA ASN A 130 11.77 13.03 20.03
C ASN A 130 12.79 11.89 19.99
N VAL A 131 12.93 11.17 21.09
CA VAL A 131 13.90 10.09 21.27
C VAL A 131 13.13 8.80 21.57
N ILE A 132 13.34 7.77 20.76
CA ILE A 132 12.75 6.46 20.98
C ILE A 132 13.85 5.51 21.47
N GLY A 133 13.82 5.16 22.75
CA GLY A 133 14.64 4.10 23.31
C GLY A 133 14.09 2.74 22.94
N THR A 134 14.92 1.87 22.41
CA THR A 134 14.52 0.51 22.02
C THR A 134 15.67 -0.49 22.16
N ASN A 135 15.34 -1.74 22.35
CA ASN A 135 16.31 -2.83 22.39
C ASN A 135 16.61 -3.44 20.99
N ASP A 136 15.82 -3.11 19.96
CA ASP A 136 16.04 -3.57 18.59
C ASP A 136 15.33 -2.65 17.59
N SER A 137 16.06 -1.71 17.01
CA SER A 137 15.47 -0.76 16.07
C SER A 137 15.06 -1.38 14.74
N SER A 138 15.58 -2.53 14.37
CA SER A 138 15.19 -3.20 13.11
C SER A 138 13.74 -3.68 13.12
N LYS A 139 13.18 -3.88 14.32
CA LYS A 139 11.80 -4.31 14.53
C LYS A 139 10.82 -3.16 14.72
N LEU A 140 11.30 -1.91 14.79
CA LEU A 140 10.43 -0.75 14.78
C LEU A 140 9.60 -0.74 13.50
N ASN A 141 8.36 -0.39 13.66
CA ASN A 141 7.37 -0.42 12.58
C ASN A 141 7.76 0.43 11.38
N VAL A 142 8.40 1.56 11.60
CA VAL A 142 8.91 2.45 10.54
C VAL A 142 9.96 1.79 9.65
N PHE A 143 10.73 0.84 10.16
CA PHE A 143 11.70 0.08 9.39
C PHE A 143 11.10 -1.20 8.78
N THR A 144 10.26 -1.91 9.52
CA THR A 144 9.59 -3.11 9.02
C THR A 144 8.60 -2.79 7.89
N SER A 145 7.93 -1.64 7.95
CA SER A 145 7.08 -1.11 6.88
C SER A 145 7.87 -0.51 5.71
N ARG A 146 9.22 -0.41 5.82
CA ARG A 146 10.10 0.24 4.85
C ARG A 146 9.78 1.74 4.64
N THR A 147 9.09 2.37 5.58
CA THR A 147 8.87 3.82 5.57
C THR A 147 10.20 4.54 5.76
N LEU A 148 11.03 4.02 6.66
CA LEU A 148 12.41 4.42 6.83
C LEU A 148 13.34 3.28 6.40
N GLY A 149 14.50 3.63 5.86
CA GLY A 149 15.56 2.70 5.49
C GLY A 149 16.91 3.16 6.02
N MET A 150 17.84 2.24 6.20
CA MET A 150 19.21 2.61 6.55
C MET A 150 19.89 3.33 5.39
N ALA A 151 20.53 4.45 5.67
CA ALA A 151 21.42 5.16 4.73
C ALA A 151 22.88 4.76 4.98
N GLU A 152 23.31 4.75 6.25
CA GLU A 152 24.66 4.39 6.66
C GLU A 152 24.65 3.68 8.03
N GLY A 153 25.68 2.87 8.30
CA GLY A 153 25.86 2.21 9.59
C GLY A 153 24.94 1.00 9.79
N ARG A 154 24.41 0.85 11.02
CA ARG A 154 23.62 -0.31 11.42
C ARG A 154 22.47 0.03 12.37
N HIS A 155 21.54 -0.90 12.49
CA HIS A 155 20.48 -0.86 13.50
C HIS A 155 21.03 -1.03 14.93
N LEU A 156 20.28 -0.49 15.92
CA LEU A 156 20.50 -0.74 17.32
C LEU A 156 20.21 -2.20 17.68
N LYS A 157 20.97 -2.72 18.63
CA LYS A 157 20.86 -4.09 19.15
C LYS A 157 20.69 -4.04 20.68
N ALA A 158 20.15 -5.11 21.24
CA ALA A 158 19.96 -5.23 22.69
C ALA A 158 21.25 -5.13 23.53
N SER A 159 22.40 -5.36 22.91
CA SER A 159 23.72 -5.26 23.57
C SER A 159 24.33 -3.86 23.55
N ASP A 160 23.71 -2.94 22.82
CA ASP A 160 24.22 -1.57 22.67
C ASP A 160 23.98 -0.74 23.94
N LYS A 161 24.92 0.13 24.24
CA LYS A 161 24.85 1.08 25.35
C LYS A 161 25.31 2.45 24.89
N TYR A 162 24.55 3.45 25.22
CA TYR A 162 24.82 4.85 24.85
C TYR A 162 25.08 5.04 23.36
N THR A 163 24.22 4.45 22.56
CA THR A 163 24.26 4.53 21.10
C THR A 163 23.01 5.18 20.55
N SER A 164 23.12 5.76 19.37
CA SER A 164 22.00 6.42 18.70
C SER A 164 22.00 6.19 17.21
N MET A 165 20.80 6.27 16.63
CA MET A 165 20.58 6.40 15.20
C MET A 165 19.87 7.74 14.94
N ILE A 166 20.25 8.45 13.90
CA ILE A 166 19.69 9.77 13.55
C ILE A 166 19.17 9.79 12.12
N HIS A 167 18.22 10.68 11.86
CA HIS A 167 17.75 10.93 10.49
C HIS A 167 18.81 11.65 9.66
N GLU A 168 18.87 11.37 8.35
CA GLU A 168 19.86 11.97 7.44
C GLU A 168 19.79 13.52 7.39
N ASP A 169 18.59 14.11 7.57
CA ASP A 169 18.44 15.56 7.58
C ASP A 169 19.06 16.19 8.83
N LEU A 170 18.95 15.53 9.99
CA LEU A 170 19.64 15.95 11.20
C LEU A 170 21.17 15.81 11.03
N ALA A 171 21.60 14.71 10.43
CA ALA A 171 23.03 14.48 10.12
C ALA A 171 23.58 15.57 9.22
N LYS A 172 22.90 15.89 8.12
CA LYS A 172 23.28 16.94 7.16
C LYS A 172 23.29 18.34 7.79
N ALA A 173 22.25 18.68 8.57
CA ALA A 173 22.12 20.00 9.22
C ALA A 173 23.25 20.30 10.20
N ASN A 174 23.84 19.27 10.82
CA ASN A 174 24.87 19.40 11.85
C ASN A 174 26.25 18.84 11.44
N GLY A 175 26.40 18.34 10.22
CA GLY A 175 27.65 17.74 9.73
C GLY A 175 28.04 16.44 10.46
N LEU A 176 27.08 15.72 11.03
CA LEU A 176 27.29 14.52 11.84
C LEU A 176 27.42 13.27 10.96
N LYS A 177 28.25 12.32 11.41
CA LYS A 177 28.52 11.04 10.71
C LYS A 177 28.43 9.88 11.71
N VAL A 178 28.37 8.67 11.16
CA VAL A 178 28.51 7.44 11.97
C VAL A 178 29.86 7.45 12.69
N GLY A 179 29.84 7.21 13.99
CA GLY A 179 31.02 7.28 14.88
C GLY A 179 31.11 8.58 15.69
N ASP A 180 30.40 9.64 15.28
CA ASP A 180 30.38 10.90 16.03
C ASP A 180 29.58 10.79 17.33
N THR A 181 29.88 11.70 18.26
CA THR A 181 29.16 11.79 19.54
C THR A 181 28.04 12.82 19.45
N LEU A 182 26.86 12.43 19.88
CA LEU A 182 25.72 13.29 20.06
C LEU A 182 25.37 13.41 21.55
N THR A 183 25.21 14.62 22.03
CA THR A 183 24.86 14.88 23.42
C THR A 183 23.39 15.23 23.54
N LEU A 184 22.67 14.51 24.41
CA LEU A 184 21.26 14.67 24.69
C LEU A 184 21.08 15.16 26.11
N LYS A 185 20.19 16.11 26.32
CA LYS A 185 19.80 16.60 27.63
C LYS A 185 18.31 16.36 27.81
N ALA A 186 17.91 15.72 28.89
CA ALA A 186 16.50 15.50 29.18
C ALA A 186 15.73 16.83 29.20
N ASN A 187 14.59 16.88 28.49
CA ASN A 187 13.75 18.06 28.52
C ASN A 187 12.86 18.04 29.79
N ALA A 188 13.01 19.06 30.63
CA ALA A 188 12.30 19.15 31.90
C ALA A 188 10.79 19.42 31.74
N TYR A 189 10.35 19.86 30.57
CA TYR A 189 8.94 20.15 30.26
C TYR A 189 8.20 18.97 29.66
N ASP A 190 8.92 17.88 29.39
CA ASP A 190 8.26 16.66 28.92
C ASP A 190 7.38 16.08 30.03
N ALA A 191 6.14 15.79 29.71
CA ALA A 191 5.17 15.23 30.65
C ALA A 191 5.57 13.85 31.20
N ASP A 192 6.37 13.10 30.44
CA ASP A 192 6.85 11.75 30.82
C ASP A 192 8.12 11.82 31.68
N ASN A 193 8.74 12.98 31.79
CA ASN A 193 9.86 13.25 32.68
C ASN A 193 9.37 13.58 34.06
N GLU A 194 8.76 12.62 34.76
CA GLU A 194 8.16 12.83 36.11
C GLU A 194 9.15 13.39 37.16
N SER A 195 10.44 13.08 37.01
CA SER A 195 11.49 13.57 37.91
C SER A 195 11.97 15.00 37.56
N HIS A 196 11.45 15.59 36.47
CA HIS A 196 11.98 16.85 35.90
C HIS A 196 13.50 16.80 35.71
N SER A 197 14.01 15.63 35.34
CA SER A 197 15.44 15.42 35.08
C SER A 197 15.95 16.40 34.01
N THR A 198 17.13 16.91 34.24
CA THR A 198 17.93 17.67 33.28
C THR A 198 19.25 16.96 32.98
N ALA A 199 19.27 15.65 33.21
CA ALA A 199 20.46 14.83 32.99
C ALA A 199 20.92 14.90 31.54
N THR A 200 22.22 14.80 31.34
CA THR A 200 22.85 14.86 30.04
C THR A 200 23.53 13.53 29.77
N VAL A 201 23.21 12.94 28.59
CA VAL A 201 23.77 11.68 28.18
C VAL A 201 24.47 11.86 26.83
N LYS A 202 25.66 11.31 26.71
CA LYS A 202 26.42 11.27 25.45
C LYS A 202 26.17 9.92 24.73
N THR A 203 25.84 9.96 23.47
CA THR A 203 25.63 8.77 22.66
C THR A 203 26.53 8.77 21.45
N THR A 204 26.97 7.60 21.02
CA THR A 204 27.69 7.42 19.76
C THR A 204 26.72 7.10 18.63
N ILE A 205 26.81 7.80 17.51
CA ILE A 205 25.98 7.56 16.33
C ILE A 205 26.45 6.26 15.67
N VAL A 206 25.59 5.24 15.66
CA VAL A 206 25.89 3.93 15.03
C VAL A 206 25.16 3.73 13.70
N GLY A 207 24.19 4.57 13.38
CA GLY A 207 23.45 4.50 12.15
C GLY A 207 22.80 5.82 11.76
N ILE A 208 22.66 6.01 10.46
CA ILE A 208 21.92 7.10 9.86
C ILE A 208 20.81 6.46 8.99
N PHE A 209 19.58 6.88 9.21
CA PHE A 209 18.44 6.40 8.45
C PHE A 209 17.83 7.53 7.60
N LYS A 210 17.12 7.14 6.55
CA LYS A 210 16.48 8.04 5.60
C LYS A 210 15.08 7.59 5.26
N GLY A 211 14.29 8.49 4.77
CA GLY A 211 12.94 8.26 4.25
C GLY A 211 12.03 9.42 4.57
N ASP A 212 11.02 9.61 3.71
CA ASP A 212 10.00 10.60 3.94
C ASP A 212 8.76 9.94 4.47
N SER A 213 8.09 10.56 5.44
CA SER A 213 6.72 10.18 5.73
C SER A 213 5.82 10.55 4.55
N ALA A 214 4.77 9.78 4.27
CA ALA A 214 3.80 10.08 3.22
C ALA A 214 3.03 11.40 3.46
N ARG A 215 3.18 11.99 4.62
CA ARG A 215 2.75 13.36 4.94
C ARG A 215 3.90 14.32 4.61
N LYS A 216 3.54 15.51 4.11
CA LYS A 216 4.46 16.63 4.20
C LYS A 216 4.86 16.73 5.66
N VAL A 217 6.15 16.54 5.94
CA VAL A 217 6.70 16.65 7.27
C VAL A 217 6.34 18.05 7.77
N SER A 218 5.44 18.13 8.73
CA SER A 218 4.91 19.39 9.24
C SER A 218 5.52 19.76 10.59
N SER A 219 6.21 18.81 11.25
CA SER A 219 6.77 19.06 12.57
C SER A 219 8.28 18.86 12.61
N ARG A 220 8.97 19.71 13.35
CA ARG A 220 10.41 19.61 13.61
C ARG A 220 10.78 18.27 14.26
N ALA A 221 9.89 17.71 15.08
CA ALA A 221 10.08 16.45 15.78
C ALA A 221 10.25 15.26 14.80
N GLU A 222 9.57 15.29 13.66
CA GLU A 222 9.63 14.20 12.67
C GLU A 222 10.97 14.15 11.94
N LEU A 223 11.56 15.32 11.62
CA LEU A 223 12.88 15.41 10.96
C LEU A 223 14.05 15.17 11.94
N THR A 224 13.79 15.29 13.24
CA THR A 224 14.78 15.11 14.28
C THR A 224 14.62 13.78 15.01
N ALA A 225 13.77 12.89 14.48
CA ALA A 225 13.55 11.57 15.05
C ALA A 225 14.88 10.83 15.28
N LYS A 226 15.03 10.27 16.46
CA LYS A 226 16.19 9.49 16.86
C LYS A 226 15.73 8.21 17.52
N SER A 227 16.50 7.18 17.34
CA SER A 227 16.38 5.97 18.13
C SER A 227 17.65 5.80 18.96
N THR A 228 17.50 5.47 20.22
CA THR A 228 18.61 5.18 21.14
C THR A 228 18.40 3.81 21.77
N ASP A 229 19.43 3.30 22.42
CA ASP A 229 19.28 2.16 23.31
C ASP A 229 18.50 2.55 24.59
N LEU A 230 18.06 1.55 25.36
CA LEU A 230 17.25 1.75 26.55
C LEU A 230 18.03 2.36 27.72
N ASP A 231 19.34 2.12 27.80
CA ASP A 231 20.19 2.72 28.85
C ASP A 231 20.22 4.24 28.69
N THR A 232 20.28 4.74 27.47
CA THR A 232 20.23 6.18 27.17
C THR A 232 18.95 6.84 27.67
N THR A 233 17.76 6.28 27.36
CA THR A 233 16.48 6.87 27.78
C THR A 233 16.24 6.71 29.27
N ARG A 234 16.66 5.60 29.87
CA ARG A 234 16.62 5.39 31.32
C ARG A 234 17.41 6.47 32.04
N ASP A 235 18.66 6.73 31.64
CA ASP A 235 19.57 7.68 32.31
C ASP A 235 19.16 9.13 32.03
N LEU A 236 18.56 9.46 30.89
CA LEU A 236 17.97 10.76 30.63
C LEU A 236 16.89 11.09 31.66
N TYR A 237 15.97 10.18 31.93
CA TYR A 237 14.87 10.41 32.87
C TYR A 237 15.20 9.96 34.32
N GLN A 238 16.42 9.44 34.55
CA GLN A 238 16.89 8.95 35.81
C GLN A 238 16.00 7.90 36.46
N TYR A 239 15.44 7.01 35.65
CA TYR A 239 14.66 5.88 36.12
C TYR A 239 15.56 4.93 36.94
N LYS A 240 15.06 4.48 38.11
CA LYS A 240 15.68 3.38 38.83
C LYS A 240 15.51 2.08 38.10
N ASP A 241 16.52 1.18 38.15
CA ASP A 241 16.48 -0.12 37.51
C ASP A 241 15.16 -0.86 37.78
N GLY A 242 14.49 -1.29 36.72
CA GLY A 242 13.23 -2.02 36.75
C GLY A 242 11.99 -1.16 37.06
N LYS A 243 12.15 0.16 37.16
CA LYS A 243 11.06 1.13 37.32
C LYS A 243 10.78 1.91 36.05
N GLU A 244 11.51 1.61 34.98
CA GLU A 244 11.31 2.20 33.67
C GLU A 244 9.86 1.98 33.18
N ILE A 245 9.38 2.92 32.39
CA ILE A 245 8.06 2.88 31.77
C ILE A 245 8.26 2.77 30.28
N TYR A 246 7.70 1.72 29.68
CA TYR A 246 7.69 1.57 28.24
C TYR A 246 6.36 2.04 27.65
N GLN A 247 6.42 2.64 26.48
CA GLN A 247 5.25 3.01 25.69
C GLN A 247 4.44 1.77 25.32
N ASP A 248 5.15 0.77 24.82
CA ASP A 248 4.62 -0.54 24.47
C ASP A 248 5.72 -1.60 24.42
N ALA A 249 5.27 -2.84 24.26
CA ALA A 249 6.12 -3.98 23.98
C ALA A 249 5.51 -4.82 22.86
N THR A 250 6.25 -5.01 21.79
CA THR A 250 5.89 -5.88 20.67
C THR A 250 6.54 -7.24 20.85
N PHE A 251 5.72 -8.30 20.88
CA PHE A 251 6.16 -9.70 20.98
C PHE A 251 6.07 -10.36 19.61
N VAL A 252 7.16 -10.99 19.22
CA VAL A 252 7.29 -11.73 17.97
C VAL A 252 7.19 -13.21 18.28
N LEU A 253 6.34 -13.93 17.58
CA LEU A 253 6.13 -15.35 17.78
C LEU A 253 6.95 -16.19 16.80
N SER A 254 7.32 -17.38 17.24
CA SER A 254 7.97 -18.38 16.39
C SER A 254 7.04 -18.78 15.24
N LYS A 255 7.63 -19.15 14.12
CA LYS A 255 6.88 -19.50 12.91
C LYS A 255 5.90 -20.66 13.18
N GLY A 256 4.64 -20.47 12.84
CA GLY A 256 3.59 -21.48 12.99
C GLY A 256 2.90 -21.49 14.35
N VAL A 257 3.27 -20.61 15.27
CA VAL A 257 2.58 -20.43 16.55
C VAL A 257 1.29 -19.64 16.34
N ASP A 258 0.22 -20.08 16.99
CA ASP A 258 -1.09 -19.43 16.96
C ASP A 258 -1.09 -18.18 17.85
N VAL A 259 -1.24 -17.01 17.22
CA VAL A 259 -1.22 -15.71 17.91
C VAL A 259 -2.33 -15.60 18.94
N GLU A 260 -3.56 -16.02 18.61
CA GLU A 260 -4.73 -15.92 19.51
C GLU A 260 -4.53 -16.75 20.77
N LYS A 261 -4.08 -18.01 20.61
CA LYS A 261 -3.80 -18.88 21.75
C LYS A 261 -2.71 -18.32 22.66
N THR A 262 -1.68 -17.70 22.08
CA THR A 262 -0.60 -17.10 22.87
C THR A 262 -1.08 -15.84 23.58
N MET A 263 -1.91 -15.01 22.94
CA MET A 263 -2.55 -13.86 23.57
C MET A 263 -3.46 -14.28 24.72
N ASP A 264 -4.24 -15.35 24.57
CA ASP A 264 -5.09 -15.88 25.64
C ASP A 264 -4.28 -16.46 26.79
N ALA A 265 -3.12 -17.06 26.51
CA ALA A 265 -2.18 -17.48 27.53
C ALA A 265 -1.57 -16.27 28.27
N ALA A 266 -1.20 -15.20 27.55
CA ALA A 266 -0.71 -13.97 28.13
C ALA A 266 -1.72 -13.32 29.08
N LYS A 267 -3.00 -13.25 28.69
CA LYS A 267 -4.09 -12.70 29.52
C LYS A 267 -4.31 -13.43 30.85
N LYS A 268 -3.83 -14.67 30.97
CA LYS A 268 -3.91 -15.46 32.22
C LYS A 268 -2.76 -15.16 33.20
N LEU A 269 -1.73 -14.45 32.76
CA LEU A 269 -0.62 -14.11 33.62
C LEU A 269 -1.04 -13.04 34.66
N PRO A 270 -0.36 -13.00 35.85
CA PRO A 270 -0.60 -11.99 36.88
C PRO A 270 0.02 -10.65 36.47
N VAL A 271 -0.62 -10.01 35.52
CA VAL A 271 -0.28 -8.68 34.97
C VAL A 271 -1.49 -7.78 35.17
N ASP A 272 -1.27 -6.49 35.35
CA ASP A 272 -2.32 -5.51 35.61
C ASP A 272 -3.12 -5.18 34.33
N TRP A 273 -4.05 -6.08 33.98
CA TRP A 273 -4.88 -5.94 32.79
C TRP A 273 -5.89 -4.79 32.81
N ASN A 274 -6.07 -4.12 33.95
CA ASN A 274 -6.86 -2.89 34.01
C ASN A 274 -6.14 -1.73 33.31
N ASN A 275 -4.81 -1.71 33.41
CA ASN A 275 -3.97 -0.67 32.83
C ASN A 275 -3.40 -1.04 31.48
N TYR A 276 -3.50 -2.31 31.06
CA TYR A 276 -2.93 -2.77 29.80
C TYR A 276 -3.98 -3.30 28.86
N GLN A 277 -3.67 -3.21 27.58
CA GLN A 277 -4.38 -3.90 26.50
C GLN A 277 -3.38 -4.71 25.70
N ILE A 278 -3.86 -5.82 25.18
CA ILE A 278 -3.10 -6.66 24.27
C ILE A 278 -3.82 -6.67 22.93
N THR A 279 -3.11 -6.32 21.87
CA THR A 279 -3.65 -6.26 20.53
C THR A 279 -2.78 -7.06 19.58
N ARG A 280 -3.37 -7.63 18.56
CA ARG A 280 -2.64 -8.36 17.53
C ARG A 280 -1.75 -7.38 16.77
N ASN A 281 -0.49 -7.77 16.53
CA ASN A 281 0.46 -6.97 15.77
C ASN A 281 0.25 -7.15 14.26
N ASP A 282 -0.96 -6.85 13.78
CA ASP A 282 -1.31 -6.89 12.36
C ASP A 282 -1.65 -5.51 11.78
N GLN A 283 -1.55 -4.45 12.58
CA GLN A 283 -1.92 -3.11 12.17
C GLN A 283 -1.19 -2.65 10.91
N TYR A 284 0.09 -3.04 10.73
CA TYR A 284 0.88 -2.74 9.53
C TYR A 284 0.52 -3.64 8.37
N SER A 285 0.43 -4.93 8.64
CA SER A 285 -0.05 -5.91 7.67
C SER A 285 -1.46 -5.55 7.24
N SER A 286 -2.32 -5.10 8.17
CA SER A 286 -3.70 -4.75 7.89
C SER A 286 -3.81 -3.51 7.00
N SER A 287 -3.09 -2.42 7.26
CA SER A 287 -3.13 -1.22 6.41
C SER A 287 -2.62 -1.49 4.99
N MET A 288 -1.50 -2.21 4.87
CA MET A 288 -0.98 -2.65 3.58
C MET A 288 -1.94 -3.62 2.86
N LEU A 289 -2.55 -4.55 3.60
CA LEU A 289 -3.56 -5.47 3.07
C LEU A 289 -4.83 -4.73 2.67
N HIS A 290 -5.27 -3.73 3.44
CA HIS A 290 -6.39 -2.87 3.08
C HIS A 290 -6.09 -2.08 1.80
N ALA A 291 -4.89 -1.52 1.66
CA ALA A 291 -4.48 -0.85 0.43
C ALA A 291 -4.46 -1.81 -0.78
N ALA A 292 -3.86 -2.99 -0.64
CA ALA A 292 -3.84 -3.98 -1.71
C ALA A 292 -5.25 -4.48 -2.07
N ARG A 293 -6.11 -4.70 -1.07
CA ARG A 293 -7.53 -5.06 -1.28
C ARG A 293 -8.31 -3.92 -1.93
N GLY A 294 -8.05 -2.66 -1.53
CA GLY A 294 -8.63 -1.46 -2.13
C GLY A 294 -8.30 -1.33 -3.61
N VAL A 295 -7.02 -1.44 -3.97
CA VAL A 295 -6.59 -1.46 -5.38
C VAL A 295 -7.27 -2.60 -6.15
N ARG A 296 -7.31 -3.81 -5.58
CA ARG A 296 -7.97 -4.96 -6.21
C ARG A 296 -9.48 -4.72 -6.43
N SER A 297 -10.17 -4.14 -5.45
CA SER A 297 -11.61 -3.80 -5.56
C SER A 297 -11.85 -2.77 -6.66
N MET A 298 -11.03 -1.72 -6.69
CA MET A 298 -11.07 -0.68 -7.71
C MET A 298 -10.84 -1.26 -9.11
N MET A 299 -9.85 -2.15 -9.26
CA MET A 299 -9.56 -2.81 -10.53
C MET A 299 -10.68 -3.75 -10.98
N ARG A 300 -11.37 -4.43 -10.06
CA ARG A 300 -12.56 -5.23 -10.41
C ARG A 300 -13.68 -4.36 -10.95
N GLY A 301 -13.96 -3.23 -10.31
CA GLY A 301 -14.95 -2.26 -10.82
C GLY A 301 -14.57 -1.71 -12.19
N ALA A 302 -13.31 -1.36 -12.38
CA ALA A 302 -12.77 -0.90 -13.66
C ALA A 302 -12.89 -1.97 -14.76
N LEU A 303 -12.60 -3.25 -14.46
CA LEU A 303 -12.73 -4.36 -15.40
C LEU A 303 -14.19 -4.54 -15.87
N ILE A 304 -15.14 -4.48 -14.93
CA ILE A 304 -16.57 -4.54 -15.26
C ILE A 304 -16.95 -3.35 -16.12
N GLY A 305 -16.55 -2.12 -15.77
CA GLY A 305 -16.82 -0.92 -16.56
C GLY A 305 -16.25 -1.00 -17.98
N VAL A 306 -15.01 -1.43 -18.14
CA VAL A 306 -14.36 -1.63 -19.46
C VAL A 306 -15.11 -2.70 -20.26
N THR A 307 -15.50 -3.80 -19.63
CA THR A 307 -16.22 -4.89 -20.32
C THR A 307 -17.59 -4.43 -20.80
N VAL A 308 -18.36 -3.73 -19.95
CA VAL A 308 -19.68 -3.19 -20.33
C VAL A 308 -19.54 -2.15 -21.45
N SER A 309 -18.61 -1.22 -21.33
CA SER A 309 -18.32 -0.22 -22.35
C SER A 309 -17.90 -0.87 -23.67
N ALA A 310 -17.07 -1.93 -23.63
CA ALA A 310 -16.65 -2.68 -24.79
C ALA A 310 -17.86 -3.32 -25.51
N VAL A 311 -18.75 -3.97 -24.76
CA VAL A 311 -19.97 -4.57 -25.33
C VAL A 311 -20.84 -3.51 -25.99
N LEU A 312 -21.06 -2.37 -25.33
CA LEU A 312 -21.88 -1.27 -25.88
C LEU A 312 -21.27 -0.68 -27.14
N VAL A 313 -20.01 -0.29 -27.12
CA VAL A 313 -19.33 0.35 -28.25
C VAL A 313 -19.23 -0.61 -29.44
N LEU A 314 -18.79 -1.84 -29.20
CA LEU A 314 -18.66 -2.82 -30.30
C LEU A 314 -20.01 -3.24 -30.87
N SER A 315 -21.05 -3.40 -30.03
CA SER A 315 -22.40 -3.73 -30.50
C SER A 315 -22.98 -2.62 -31.36
N LEU A 316 -22.86 -1.36 -30.92
CA LEU A 316 -23.33 -0.20 -31.65
C LEU A 316 -22.59 -0.07 -32.99
N MET A 317 -21.28 -0.23 -32.98
CA MET A 317 -20.44 -0.17 -34.17
C MET A 317 -20.81 -1.26 -35.18
N LEU A 318 -21.01 -2.50 -34.73
CA LEU A 318 -21.45 -3.60 -35.55
C LEU A 318 -22.86 -3.37 -36.11
N LEU A 319 -23.80 -2.88 -35.32
CA LEU A 319 -25.15 -2.54 -35.78
C LEU A 319 -25.12 -1.52 -36.90
N LEU A 320 -24.32 -0.45 -36.77
CA LEU A 320 -24.16 0.54 -37.85
C LEU A 320 -23.57 -0.08 -39.11
N TRP A 321 -22.55 -0.92 -38.98
CA TRP A 321 -21.93 -1.55 -40.16
C TRP A 321 -22.79 -2.62 -40.82
N MET A 322 -23.59 -3.33 -40.03
CA MET A 322 -24.55 -4.28 -40.59
C MET A 322 -25.67 -3.57 -41.35
N ASN A 323 -26.07 -2.40 -40.86
CA ASN A 323 -27.05 -1.56 -41.55
C ASN A 323 -26.56 -1.15 -42.96
N ASP A 324 -25.28 -0.76 -43.07
CA ASP A 324 -24.66 -0.40 -44.34
C ASP A 324 -24.54 -1.61 -45.35
N ARG A 325 -24.52 -2.83 -44.79
CA ARG A 325 -24.35 -4.08 -45.59
C ARG A 325 -25.67 -4.84 -45.86
N ARG A 326 -26.81 -4.23 -45.50
CA ARG A 326 -28.12 -4.89 -45.64
C ARG A 326 -28.36 -5.43 -47.04
N GLN A 327 -28.04 -4.68 -48.09
CA GLN A 327 -28.22 -5.07 -49.48
C GLN A 327 -27.34 -6.25 -49.85
N GLU A 328 -26.05 -6.24 -49.50
CA GLU A 328 -25.13 -7.35 -49.73
C GLU A 328 -25.64 -8.64 -49.08
N MET A 329 -26.20 -8.53 -47.85
CA MET A 329 -26.74 -9.67 -47.12
C MET A 329 -28.05 -10.21 -47.77
N GLY A 330 -28.93 -9.30 -48.20
CA GLY A 330 -30.17 -9.68 -48.90
C GLY A 330 -29.86 -10.50 -50.14
N ILE A 331 -28.87 -10.07 -50.93
CA ILE A 331 -28.40 -10.81 -52.14
C ILE A 331 -27.83 -12.18 -51.78
N LEU A 332 -27.01 -12.27 -50.71
CA LEU A 332 -26.41 -13.55 -50.30
C LEU A 332 -27.47 -14.55 -49.79
N VAL A 333 -28.49 -14.07 -49.08
CA VAL A 333 -29.58 -14.92 -48.60
C VAL A 333 -30.46 -15.38 -49.76
N SER A 334 -30.73 -14.53 -50.77
CA SER A 334 -31.46 -14.91 -51.97
C SER A 334 -30.69 -15.90 -52.86
N LEU A 335 -29.36 -15.90 -52.79
CA LEU A 335 -28.49 -16.91 -53.43
C LEU A 335 -28.38 -18.22 -52.62
N GLY A 336 -29.15 -18.38 -51.54
CA GLY A 336 -29.20 -19.61 -50.75
C GLY A 336 -28.14 -19.72 -49.65
N VAL A 337 -27.40 -18.64 -49.31
CA VAL A 337 -26.46 -18.65 -48.19
C VAL A 337 -27.24 -18.64 -46.87
N GLY A 338 -27.11 -19.69 -46.08
CA GLY A 338 -27.81 -19.83 -44.83
C GLY A 338 -27.41 -18.75 -43.79
N LYS A 339 -28.38 -18.28 -43.01
CA LYS A 339 -28.17 -17.28 -41.92
C LYS A 339 -27.01 -17.63 -40.98
N PRO A 340 -26.80 -18.90 -40.54
CA PRO A 340 -25.63 -19.23 -39.69
C PRO A 340 -24.28 -18.98 -40.35
N SER A 341 -24.18 -19.15 -41.70
CA SER A 341 -22.94 -18.87 -42.43
C SER A 341 -22.60 -17.37 -42.44
N LEU A 342 -23.60 -16.50 -42.41
CA LEU A 342 -23.41 -15.06 -42.31
C LEU A 342 -22.91 -14.66 -40.91
N VAL A 343 -23.48 -15.25 -39.87
CA VAL A 343 -23.02 -15.03 -38.48
C VAL A 343 -21.55 -15.51 -38.33
N ALA A 344 -21.24 -16.69 -38.84
CA ALA A 344 -19.88 -17.23 -38.84
C ALA A 344 -18.89 -16.32 -39.59
N GLN A 345 -19.33 -15.69 -40.68
CA GLN A 345 -18.51 -14.73 -41.42
C GLN A 345 -18.18 -13.52 -40.59
N TYR A 346 -19.13 -12.91 -39.84
CA TYR A 346 -18.89 -11.77 -38.94
C TYR A 346 -17.96 -12.16 -37.80
N LEU A 347 -18.17 -13.32 -37.17
CA LEU A 347 -17.26 -13.81 -36.15
C LEU A 347 -15.83 -13.97 -36.66
N THR A 348 -15.68 -14.53 -37.89
CA THR A 348 -14.36 -14.68 -38.52
C THR A 348 -13.70 -13.30 -38.77
N GLU A 349 -14.46 -12.31 -39.26
CA GLU A 349 -13.98 -10.94 -39.47
C GLU A 349 -13.49 -10.33 -38.15
N MET A 350 -14.27 -10.49 -37.07
CA MET A 350 -13.90 -10.00 -35.72
C MET A 350 -12.66 -10.68 -35.16
N VAL A 351 -12.56 -12.01 -35.28
CA VAL A 351 -11.38 -12.76 -34.80
C VAL A 351 -10.13 -12.39 -35.60
N LEU A 352 -10.27 -12.21 -36.93
CA LEU A 352 -9.13 -11.84 -37.79
C LEU A 352 -8.53 -10.47 -37.42
N ILE A 353 -9.36 -9.55 -36.96
CA ILE A 353 -8.91 -8.21 -36.48
C ILE A 353 -8.53 -8.29 -34.99
N GLY A 354 -9.18 -9.15 -34.21
CA GLY A 354 -8.95 -9.35 -32.80
C GLY A 354 -7.55 -9.89 -32.47
N LEU A 355 -7.02 -10.81 -33.31
CA LEU A 355 -5.68 -11.37 -33.10
C LEU A 355 -4.57 -10.31 -33.18
N PRO A 356 -4.46 -9.46 -34.19
CA PRO A 356 -3.45 -8.37 -34.18
C PRO A 356 -3.74 -7.33 -33.12
N SER A 357 -5.01 -7.06 -32.74
CA SER A 357 -5.33 -6.15 -31.66
C SER A 357 -4.86 -6.66 -30.28
N LEU A 358 -4.84 -7.99 -30.06
CA LEU A 358 -4.26 -8.59 -28.86
C LEU A 358 -2.76 -8.32 -28.75
N ALA A 359 -2.02 -8.47 -29.86
CA ALA A 359 -0.58 -8.21 -29.87
C ALA A 359 -0.27 -6.73 -29.63
N LEU A 360 -0.97 -5.81 -30.32
CA LEU A 360 -0.83 -4.38 -30.13
C LEU A 360 -1.26 -3.94 -28.72
N GLY A 361 -2.38 -4.50 -28.25
CA GLY A 361 -2.90 -4.24 -26.90
C GLY A 361 -1.93 -4.69 -25.81
N TRP A 362 -1.22 -5.81 -25.99
CA TRP A 362 -0.19 -6.27 -25.07
C TRP A 362 1.00 -5.29 -24.99
N LEU A 363 1.46 -4.77 -26.13
CA LEU A 363 2.52 -3.77 -26.15
C LEU A 363 2.12 -2.48 -25.44
N CYS A 364 0.89 -2.00 -25.68
CA CYS A 364 0.37 -0.79 -25.02
C CYS A 364 0.09 -1.02 -23.53
N ALA A 365 -0.31 -2.23 -23.16
CA ALA A 365 -0.69 -2.56 -21.79
C ALA A 365 0.48 -2.43 -20.79
N GLN A 366 1.72 -2.64 -21.21
CA GLN A 366 2.87 -2.53 -20.31
C GLN A 366 3.01 -1.12 -19.72
N GLY A 367 2.97 -0.10 -20.55
CA GLY A 367 3.02 1.29 -20.10
C GLY A 367 1.74 1.72 -19.35
N MET A 368 0.58 1.36 -19.87
CA MET A 368 -0.70 1.65 -19.22
C MET A 368 -0.84 0.98 -17.85
N ALA A 369 -0.38 -0.25 -17.69
CA ALA A 369 -0.50 -0.98 -16.43
C ALA A 369 0.34 -0.33 -15.32
N GLN A 370 1.55 0.14 -15.64
CA GLN A 370 2.38 0.84 -14.68
C GLN A 370 1.73 2.18 -14.26
N TRP A 371 1.24 2.96 -15.23
CA TRP A 371 0.55 4.21 -14.94
C TRP A 371 -0.74 4.01 -14.12
N LEU A 372 -1.57 3.04 -14.49
CA LEU A 372 -2.77 2.69 -13.71
C LEU A 372 -2.44 2.20 -12.31
N GLY A 373 -1.39 1.39 -12.16
CA GLY A 373 -0.94 0.87 -10.87
C GLY A 373 -0.52 2.00 -9.92
N THR A 374 0.29 2.94 -10.39
CA THR A 374 0.71 4.11 -9.61
C THR A 374 -0.48 5.02 -9.26
N THR A 375 -1.36 5.32 -10.22
CA THR A 375 -2.55 6.16 -9.99
C THR A 375 -3.51 5.53 -8.99
N ALA A 376 -3.79 4.23 -9.12
CA ALA A 376 -4.65 3.51 -8.19
C ALA A 376 -4.06 3.47 -6.78
N LEU A 377 -2.75 3.26 -6.68
CA LEU A 377 -2.04 3.26 -5.40
C LEU A 377 -2.09 4.64 -4.74
N HIS A 378 -1.83 5.71 -5.47
CA HIS A 378 -1.97 7.09 -4.97
C HIS A 378 -3.39 7.39 -4.50
N SER A 379 -4.41 6.99 -5.25
CA SER A 379 -5.80 7.20 -4.88
C SER A 379 -6.17 6.49 -3.57
N VAL A 380 -5.78 5.24 -3.41
CA VAL A 380 -6.04 4.45 -2.19
C VAL A 380 -5.26 5.01 -0.99
N ASN A 381 -4.00 5.39 -1.19
CA ASN A 381 -3.17 6.00 -0.15
C ASN A 381 -3.72 7.36 0.30
N ALA A 382 -4.20 8.20 -0.63
CA ALA A 382 -4.83 9.48 -0.31
C ALA A 382 -6.13 9.30 0.49
N SER A 383 -6.93 8.29 0.15
CA SER A 383 -8.15 7.97 0.89
C SER A 383 -7.86 7.49 2.30
N ALA A 384 -6.87 6.62 2.47
CA ALA A 384 -6.42 6.14 3.79
C ALA A 384 -5.85 7.28 4.65
N ALA A 385 -5.06 8.18 4.06
CA ALA A 385 -4.53 9.35 4.76
C ALA A 385 -5.64 10.31 5.20
N LYS A 386 -6.69 10.50 4.38
CA LYS A 386 -7.84 11.32 4.72
C LYS A 386 -8.66 10.72 5.86
N GLU A 387 -8.88 9.43 5.86
CA GLU A 387 -9.61 8.71 6.91
C GLU A 387 -8.88 8.79 8.25
N LEU A 388 -7.55 8.62 8.26
CA LEU A 388 -6.73 8.82 9.46
C LEU A 388 -6.73 10.26 9.96
N SER A 389 -6.71 11.25 9.07
CA SER A 389 -6.80 12.66 9.48
C SER A 389 -8.15 13.01 10.09
N SER A 390 -9.23 12.31 9.71
CA SER A 390 -10.59 12.51 10.24
C SER A 390 -10.81 11.82 11.59
N MET A 391 -10.03 10.79 11.92
CA MET A 391 -10.13 10.10 13.22
C MET A 391 -9.53 10.86 14.40
N GLY A 392 -8.97 12.05 14.17
CA GLY A 392 -8.31 12.87 15.19
C GLY A 392 -7.00 12.25 15.65
N GLN A 393 -6.01 13.07 16.00
CA GLN A 393 -4.78 12.61 16.64
C GLN A 393 -5.08 12.10 18.05
N VAL A 394 -5.39 10.84 18.18
CA VAL A 394 -5.42 10.16 19.47
C VAL A 394 -4.00 9.66 19.75
N GLY A 395 -3.28 10.43 20.54
CA GLY A 395 -1.90 10.11 20.95
C GLY A 395 -0.85 10.60 19.94
N GLY A 396 -0.07 11.62 20.32
CA GLY A 396 1.02 12.18 19.52
C GLY A 396 2.24 11.27 19.42
N ASP A 397 2.05 10.00 19.07
CA ASP A 397 3.17 9.08 18.87
C ASP A 397 3.67 9.22 17.44
N LEU A 398 4.94 9.60 17.31
CA LEU A 398 5.66 9.76 16.05
C LEU A 398 5.56 8.49 15.20
N GLU A 399 5.60 7.32 15.81
CA GLU A 399 5.57 6.05 15.10
C GLU A 399 4.19 5.72 14.54
N SER A 400 3.12 6.08 15.24
CA SER A 400 1.76 5.92 14.72
C SER A 400 1.46 6.88 13.58
N SER A 401 2.03 8.08 13.58
CA SER A 401 1.88 9.06 12.49
C SER A 401 2.72 8.76 11.26
N MET A 402 3.90 8.15 11.44
CA MET A 402 4.80 7.75 10.34
C MET A 402 4.41 6.40 9.70
N SER A 403 3.64 5.59 10.38
CA SER A 403 3.31 4.22 9.98
C SER A 403 2.24 4.08 8.90
N VAL A 404 1.73 5.17 8.36
CA VAL A 404 0.65 5.20 7.35
C VAL A 404 1.17 5.00 5.92
N ARG A 405 2.44 4.66 5.69
CA ARG A 405 2.89 4.34 4.33
C ARG A 405 2.36 2.97 3.91
N THR A 406 1.38 3.03 3.09
CA THR A 406 0.88 1.95 2.25
C THR A 406 1.82 1.78 1.06
N LEU A 407 2.03 0.55 0.60
CA LEU A 407 2.76 0.14 -0.62
C LEU A 407 3.36 1.28 -1.46
N ASP A 408 4.68 1.42 -1.47
CA ASP A 408 5.38 2.49 -2.22
C ASP A 408 5.38 2.24 -3.74
N SER A 409 5.33 1.00 -4.17
CA SER A 409 5.28 0.65 -5.59
C SER A 409 4.65 -0.72 -5.83
N LEU A 410 3.86 -0.82 -6.89
CA LEU A 410 3.41 -2.08 -7.46
C LEU A 410 4.27 -2.35 -8.70
N THR A 411 5.09 -3.39 -8.65
CA THR A 411 5.73 -3.90 -9.87
C THR A 411 4.68 -4.65 -10.68
N VAL A 412 4.16 -3.99 -11.70
CA VAL A 412 3.12 -4.56 -12.56
C VAL A 412 3.80 -5.22 -13.76
N SER A 413 3.64 -6.52 -13.91
CA SER A 413 4.05 -7.28 -15.09
C SER A 413 2.85 -7.88 -15.78
N VAL A 414 2.80 -7.77 -17.10
CA VAL A 414 1.77 -8.41 -17.93
C VAL A 414 2.30 -9.78 -18.34
N ASP A 415 1.82 -10.82 -17.67
CA ASP A 415 2.23 -12.20 -17.91
C ASP A 415 1.39 -12.90 -19.01
N GLY A 416 1.89 -14.01 -19.55
CA GLY A 416 1.19 -14.77 -20.58
C GLY A 416 -0.16 -15.36 -20.15
N THR A 417 -0.33 -15.59 -18.84
CA THR A 417 -1.60 -16.09 -18.31
C THR A 417 -2.68 -15.00 -18.29
N ALA A 418 -2.31 -13.74 -18.03
CA ALA A 418 -3.21 -12.60 -18.18
C ALA A 418 -3.68 -12.45 -19.64
N MET A 419 -2.75 -12.62 -20.57
CA MET A 419 -3.06 -12.57 -22.00
C MET A 419 -4.09 -13.63 -22.43
N LEU A 420 -3.97 -14.85 -21.91
CA LEU A 420 -4.93 -15.93 -22.18
C LEU A 420 -6.34 -15.57 -21.67
N TYR A 421 -6.45 -15.08 -20.42
CA TYR A 421 -7.76 -14.68 -19.86
C TYR A 421 -8.39 -13.53 -20.64
N VAL A 422 -7.60 -12.55 -21.08
CA VAL A 422 -8.11 -11.45 -21.90
C VAL A 422 -8.51 -11.93 -23.28
N ALA A 423 -7.76 -12.83 -23.91
CA ALA A 423 -8.13 -13.42 -25.19
C ALA A 423 -9.48 -14.15 -25.13
N LEU A 424 -9.70 -14.95 -24.08
CA LEU A 424 -10.98 -15.63 -23.83
C LEU A 424 -12.11 -14.63 -23.53
N GLY A 425 -11.85 -13.62 -22.72
CA GLY A 425 -12.80 -12.55 -22.41
C GLY A 425 -13.19 -11.74 -23.65
N LEU A 426 -12.22 -11.37 -24.48
CA LEU A 426 -12.44 -10.66 -25.73
C LEU A 426 -13.27 -11.50 -26.70
N LEU A 427 -12.97 -12.80 -26.81
CA LEU A 427 -13.76 -13.72 -27.61
C LEU A 427 -15.22 -13.77 -27.13
N ALA A 428 -15.45 -13.86 -25.84
CA ALA A 428 -16.79 -13.83 -25.24
C ALA A 428 -17.52 -12.51 -25.55
N VAL A 429 -16.85 -11.37 -25.39
CA VAL A 429 -17.39 -10.04 -25.75
C VAL A 429 -17.75 -10.01 -27.25
N MET A 430 -16.87 -10.47 -28.11
CA MET A 430 -17.14 -10.53 -29.56
C MET A 430 -18.36 -11.39 -29.88
N LEU A 431 -18.51 -12.55 -29.24
CA LEU A 431 -19.68 -13.43 -29.41
C LEU A 431 -20.97 -12.72 -29.02
N VAL A 432 -20.97 -12.06 -27.86
CA VAL A 432 -22.14 -11.30 -27.39
C VAL A 432 -22.47 -10.16 -28.34
N CYS A 433 -21.48 -9.37 -28.78
CA CYS A 433 -21.68 -8.25 -29.70
C CYS A 433 -22.25 -8.70 -31.04
N VAL A 434 -21.72 -9.79 -31.61
CA VAL A 434 -22.23 -10.35 -32.87
C VAL A 434 -23.64 -10.90 -32.67
N ALA A 435 -23.94 -11.57 -31.56
CA ALA A 435 -25.29 -12.05 -31.27
C ALA A 435 -26.27 -10.88 -31.18
N VAL A 436 -25.96 -9.83 -30.43
CA VAL A 436 -26.80 -8.62 -30.29
C VAL A 436 -27.01 -7.95 -31.64
N ALA A 437 -25.95 -7.77 -32.44
CA ALA A 437 -26.01 -7.13 -33.75
C ALA A 437 -26.80 -7.94 -34.75
N CYS A 438 -26.76 -9.28 -34.69
CA CYS A 438 -27.49 -10.18 -35.61
C CYS A 438 -28.99 -10.32 -35.29
N ILE A 439 -29.46 -10.00 -34.09
CA ILE A 439 -30.88 -10.09 -33.68
C ILE A 439 -31.82 -9.42 -34.69
N PRO A 440 -31.62 -8.16 -35.12
CA PRO A 440 -32.51 -7.50 -36.08
C PRO A 440 -32.53 -8.18 -37.45
N MET A 441 -31.40 -8.74 -37.86
CA MET A 441 -31.23 -9.44 -39.14
C MET A 441 -31.92 -10.80 -39.13
N LEU A 442 -31.78 -11.56 -38.04
CA LEU A 442 -32.39 -12.90 -37.92
C LEU A 442 -33.93 -12.86 -37.91
N ARG A 443 -34.50 -11.75 -37.41
CA ARG A 443 -35.94 -11.54 -37.29
C ARG A 443 -36.61 -11.06 -38.60
N LYS A 444 -35.84 -10.54 -39.56
CA LYS A 444 -36.39 -10.01 -40.83
C LYS A 444 -36.45 -11.10 -41.93
N SER A 445 -37.48 -10.95 -42.80
CA SER A 445 -37.59 -11.80 -43.98
C SER A 445 -36.59 -11.38 -45.09
N PRO A 446 -36.24 -12.27 -46.06
CA PRO A 446 -35.36 -11.90 -47.16
C PRO A 446 -35.88 -10.70 -47.97
N ARG A 447 -37.19 -10.51 -48.04
CA ARG A 447 -37.87 -9.41 -48.75
C ARG A 447 -37.64 -8.08 -48.08
N ASP A 448 -37.74 -8.04 -46.75
CA ASP A 448 -37.50 -6.82 -45.91
C ASP A 448 -36.06 -6.37 -45.90
N LEU A 449 -35.11 -7.26 -46.22
CA LEU A 449 -33.69 -6.97 -46.31
C LEU A 449 -33.27 -6.36 -47.65
N SER A 450 -34.08 -6.57 -48.73
CA SER A 450 -33.81 -6.09 -50.09
C SER A 450 -34.58 -4.80 -50.43
N GLU A 451 -35.64 -4.42 -49.69
CA GLU A 451 -36.37 -3.17 -49.90
C GLU A 451 -35.54 -1.95 -49.46
N ILE A 452 -35.27 -1.08 -50.43
CA ILE A 452 -34.63 0.23 -50.26
C ILE A 452 -35.70 1.20 -49.74
N ARG A 453 -35.51 1.68 -48.55
CA ARG A 453 -36.07 2.95 -48.10
C ARG A 453 -34.98 3.96 -47.88
#